data_a6e6f7e80564002abb055cd0acf20d3e
#
_entry.id   a6e6f7e80564002abb055cd0acf20d3e
#
_cell.length_a   1.000
_cell.length_b   1.000
_cell.length_c   1.000
_cell.angle_alpha   90.00
_cell.angle_beta   90.00
_cell.angle_gamma   90.00
#
_symmetry.space_group_name_H-M   'P 1'
#
loop_
_entity.id
_entity.type
_entity.pdbx_description
1 polymer ?
#
loop_
_entity_poly.entity_id
_entity_poly.type
_entity_poly.pdbx_seq_one_letter_code
_entity_poly.pdbx_strand_id
1 'polypeptide(L)'
;MSPSHIELRHLRLLQAVNETGGLTAAAERLHLTQSAVSHQLKALEDALGLPLVERTTRSLGLTSAGRRLLALAHSALPQVEAALRDLAKLKDGDAGELRIAVECHTCYDWLMPAMDSYRDSWPLVELDLLGGFQADPIGLLLDGRADLVITSDTTPRAGIVYAPLFGFEMLALLPPDHPLAAKKWLLPADFAGHTLITYPVPEDRLDLIRRILAPAGIKPPRREAQLTVAILQLVASRRGLAALPAWAVAPYLERGYVAARPIGKHGLWAELYVAVRTADTARAFVVDFIDTVKRDSFAHLPGIRPANV
;
A
#
# COMPACT_ATOMS: atom_id res chain seq x y z
N MET A 1 29.62 -0.95 -36.90
CA MET A 1 29.47 -0.80 -35.45
C MET A 1 28.75 -2.05 -34.94
N SER A 2 29.44 -2.89 -34.17
CA SER A 2 28.79 -4.08 -33.58
C SER A 2 27.76 -3.66 -32.53
N PRO A 3 26.55 -4.23 -32.52
CA PRO A 3 25.49 -3.86 -31.61
C PRO A 3 25.68 -4.34 -30.15
N SER A 4 26.89 -4.78 -29.78
CA SER A 4 27.15 -5.57 -28.58
C SER A 4 27.62 -4.81 -27.36
N HIS A 5 27.45 -3.48 -27.29
CA HIS A 5 28.04 -2.70 -26.18
C HIS A 5 27.04 -2.24 -25.10
N ILE A 6 25.74 -2.39 -25.31
CA ILE A 6 24.74 -2.01 -24.31
C ILE A 6 24.29 -3.24 -23.53
N GLU A 7 24.49 -3.21 -22.21
CA GLU A 7 24.10 -4.26 -21.29
C GLU A 7 23.03 -3.74 -20.32
N LEU A 8 22.27 -4.62 -19.69
CA LEU A 8 21.22 -4.23 -18.74
C LEU A 8 21.75 -3.39 -17.57
N ARG A 9 22.98 -3.64 -17.14
CA ARG A 9 23.63 -2.82 -16.10
C ARG A 9 23.78 -1.36 -16.52
N HIS A 10 24.02 -1.09 -17.80
CA HIS A 10 24.13 0.26 -18.33
C HIS A 10 22.76 0.98 -18.34
N LEU A 11 21.69 0.26 -18.62
CA LEU A 11 20.33 0.79 -18.57
C LEU A 11 19.91 1.13 -17.11
N ARG A 12 20.21 0.23 -16.17
CA ARG A 12 19.97 0.47 -14.72
C ARG A 12 20.78 1.65 -14.20
N LEU A 13 22.02 1.80 -14.67
CA LEU A 13 22.88 2.92 -14.29
C LEU A 13 22.27 4.25 -14.75
N LEU A 14 21.83 4.37 -15.99
CA LEU A 14 21.22 5.59 -16.51
C LEU A 14 19.90 5.92 -15.81
N GLN A 15 19.10 4.90 -15.51
CA GLN A 15 17.88 5.07 -14.73
C GLN A 15 18.19 5.59 -13.32
N ALA A 16 19.13 4.98 -12.60
CA ALA A 16 19.54 5.43 -11.27
C ALA A 16 20.09 6.86 -11.27
N VAL A 17 20.92 7.21 -12.27
CA VAL A 17 21.45 8.58 -12.43
C VAL A 17 20.32 9.58 -12.65
N ASN A 18 19.36 9.26 -13.50
CA ASN A 18 18.21 10.14 -13.78
C ASN A 18 17.34 10.35 -12.55
N GLU A 19 17.09 9.30 -11.77
CA GLU A 19 16.21 9.36 -10.59
C GLU A 19 16.87 10.06 -9.39
N THR A 20 18.19 9.94 -9.26
CA THR A 20 18.93 10.47 -8.12
C THR A 20 19.65 11.80 -8.39
N GLY A 21 19.81 12.17 -9.66
CA GLY A 21 20.48 13.41 -10.07
C GLY A 21 21.99 13.47 -9.81
N GLY A 22 22.64 12.34 -9.42
CA GLY A 22 24.06 12.31 -9.12
C GLY A 22 24.67 10.91 -9.11
N LEU A 23 25.99 10.80 -9.41
CA LEU A 23 26.67 9.50 -9.47
C LEU A 23 26.85 8.84 -8.09
N THR A 24 26.99 9.63 -7.01
CA THR A 24 27.14 9.08 -5.66
C THR A 24 25.85 8.43 -5.20
N ALA A 25 24.73 9.13 -5.29
CA ALA A 25 23.43 8.59 -4.92
C ALA A 25 22.99 7.41 -5.84
N ALA A 26 23.34 7.47 -7.14
CA ALA A 26 23.12 6.35 -8.05
C ALA A 26 23.96 5.11 -7.66
N ALA A 27 25.19 5.30 -7.18
CA ALA A 27 26.05 4.22 -6.71
C ALA A 27 25.47 3.54 -5.44
N GLU A 28 25.00 4.33 -4.49
CA GLU A 28 24.31 3.80 -3.29
C GLU A 28 23.09 2.97 -3.67
N ARG A 29 22.25 3.49 -4.57
CA ARG A 29 21.05 2.78 -5.06
C ARG A 29 21.36 1.47 -5.79
N LEU A 30 22.51 1.42 -6.50
CA LEU A 30 22.96 0.24 -7.23
C LEU A 30 23.84 -0.70 -6.39
N HIS A 31 24.06 -0.39 -5.11
CA HIS A 31 24.98 -1.11 -4.22
C HIS A 31 26.40 -1.24 -4.79
N LEU A 32 26.87 -0.15 -5.43
CA LEU A 32 28.21 -0.04 -6.04
C LEU A 32 28.99 1.11 -5.41
N THR A 33 30.32 1.15 -5.68
CA THR A 33 31.11 2.33 -5.34
C THR A 33 30.92 3.42 -6.40
N GLN A 34 31.06 4.68 -6.02
CA GLN A 34 30.97 5.81 -6.93
C GLN A 34 32.03 5.73 -8.06
N SER A 35 33.23 5.21 -7.77
CA SER A 35 34.28 4.98 -8.79
C SER A 35 33.84 3.91 -9.80
N ALA A 36 33.20 2.84 -9.37
CA ALA A 36 32.71 1.79 -10.27
C ALA A 36 31.62 2.32 -11.22
N VAL A 37 30.67 3.10 -10.70
CA VAL A 37 29.61 3.75 -11.49
C VAL A 37 30.21 4.74 -12.49
N SER A 38 31.17 5.59 -12.06
CA SER A 38 31.87 6.52 -12.97
C SER A 38 32.64 5.80 -14.06
N HIS A 39 33.31 4.70 -13.73
CA HIS A 39 34.06 3.91 -14.70
C HIS A 39 33.15 3.20 -15.72
N GLN A 40 32.02 2.61 -15.23
CA GLN A 40 31.03 2.00 -16.13
C GLN A 40 30.40 3.01 -17.08
N LEU A 41 30.04 4.20 -16.58
CA LEU A 41 29.49 5.27 -17.41
C LEU A 41 30.50 5.71 -18.49
N LYS A 42 31.73 5.99 -18.08
CA LYS A 42 32.79 6.41 -19.02
C LYS A 42 33.08 5.35 -20.09
N ALA A 43 33.20 4.08 -19.69
CA ALA A 43 33.42 2.98 -20.64
C ALA A 43 32.26 2.87 -21.65
N LEU A 44 31.01 3.09 -21.21
CA LEU A 44 29.86 3.11 -22.12
C LEU A 44 29.90 4.31 -23.10
N GLU A 45 30.22 5.50 -22.59
CA GLU A 45 30.36 6.71 -23.41
C GLU A 45 31.50 6.56 -24.45
N ASP A 46 32.64 6.02 -24.04
CA ASP A 46 33.77 5.75 -24.92
C ASP A 46 33.40 4.72 -26.02
N ALA A 47 32.67 3.67 -25.67
CA ALA A 47 32.20 2.65 -26.61
C ALA A 47 31.17 3.18 -27.62
N LEU A 48 30.34 4.15 -27.21
CA LEU A 48 29.31 4.76 -28.07
C LEU A 48 29.84 5.98 -28.82
N GLY A 49 30.96 6.54 -28.39
CA GLY A 49 31.54 7.78 -28.96
C GLY A 49 30.66 9.02 -28.66
N LEU A 50 29.78 8.96 -27.67
CA LEU A 50 28.83 10.00 -27.33
C LEU A 50 28.72 10.18 -25.80
N PRO A 51 28.72 11.41 -25.27
CA PRO A 51 28.45 11.65 -23.87
C PRO A 51 26.96 11.35 -23.55
N LEU A 52 26.72 10.65 -22.47
CA LEU A 52 25.37 10.29 -22.01
C LEU A 52 24.89 11.18 -20.88
N VAL A 53 25.82 11.79 -20.14
CA VAL A 53 25.53 12.73 -19.06
C VAL A 53 26.19 14.08 -19.32
N GLU A 54 25.57 15.13 -18.82
CA GLU A 54 26.09 16.50 -18.83
C GLU A 54 26.00 17.12 -17.43
N ARG A 55 27.00 17.88 -17.05
CA ARG A 55 26.98 18.64 -15.81
C ARG A 55 26.24 19.96 -16.02
N THR A 56 25.17 20.15 -15.29
CA THR A 56 24.53 21.45 -15.14
C THR A 56 25.05 22.16 -13.89
N THR A 57 24.74 23.44 -13.72
CA THR A 57 25.19 24.23 -12.56
C THR A 57 24.69 23.71 -11.20
N ARG A 58 23.71 22.78 -11.20
CA ARG A 58 23.07 22.29 -9.95
C ARG A 58 22.90 20.77 -9.86
N SER A 59 23.07 20.03 -10.95
CA SER A 59 22.85 18.57 -11.00
C SER A 59 23.57 17.91 -12.18
N LEU A 60 23.61 16.59 -12.16
CA LEU A 60 23.99 15.78 -13.30
C LEU A 60 22.72 15.49 -14.11
N GLY A 61 22.70 15.92 -15.37
CA GLY A 61 21.59 15.68 -16.31
C GLY A 61 21.96 14.67 -17.39
N LEU A 62 20.95 14.17 -18.12
CA LEU A 62 21.16 13.32 -19.29
C LEU A 62 21.24 14.16 -20.55
N THR A 63 22.18 13.83 -21.44
CA THR A 63 22.23 14.35 -22.82
C THR A 63 21.06 13.79 -23.66
N SER A 64 20.92 14.25 -24.90
CA SER A 64 19.95 13.67 -25.85
C SER A 64 20.20 12.17 -26.09
N ALA A 65 21.49 11.74 -26.14
CA ALA A 65 21.85 10.34 -26.21
C ALA A 65 21.49 9.57 -24.95
N GLY A 66 21.76 10.14 -23.75
CA GLY A 66 21.38 9.55 -22.47
C GLY A 66 19.86 9.40 -22.34
N ARG A 67 19.07 10.40 -22.74
CA ARG A 67 17.59 10.32 -22.75
C ARG A 67 17.08 9.22 -23.70
N ARG A 68 17.75 9.01 -24.84
CA ARG A 68 17.37 7.93 -25.76
C ARG A 68 17.58 6.55 -25.13
N LEU A 69 18.70 6.35 -24.42
CA LEU A 69 18.96 5.10 -23.69
C LEU A 69 18.07 4.95 -22.44
N LEU A 70 17.72 6.03 -21.77
CA LEU A 70 16.74 5.99 -20.67
C LEU A 70 15.36 5.54 -21.17
N ALA A 71 14.91 6.01 -22.34
CA ALA A 71 13.68 5.53 -22.95
C ALA A 71 13.72 4.02 -23.23
N LEU A 72 14.87 3.51 -23.69
CA LEU A 72 15.10 2.08 -23.83
C LEU A 72 15.07 1.36 -22.47
N ALA A 73 15.69 1.94 -21.43
CA ALA A 73 15.66 1.38 -20.07
C ALA A 73 14.22 1.20 -19.55
N HIS A 74 13.38 2.21 -19.72
CA HIS A 74 11.97 2.18 -19.30
C HIS A 74 11.14 1.13 -20.04
N SER A 75 11.51 0.77 -21.27
CA SER A 75 10.81 -0.29 -22.01
C SER A 75 11.41 -1.68 -21.80
N ALA A 76 12.74 -1.80 -21.73
CA ALA A 76 13.42 -3.09 -21.69
C ALA A 76 13.53 -3.69 -20.28
N LEU A 77 13.84 -2.88 -19.26
CA LEU A 77 14.02 -3.39 -17.91
C LEU A 77 12.75 -4.07 -17.34
N PRO A 78 11.55 -3.50 -17.51
CA PRO A 78 10.32 -4.20 -17.09
C PRO A 78 10.08 -5.52 -17.82
N GLN A 79 10.46 -5.62 -19.12
CA GLN A 79 10.33 -6.87 -19.87
C GLN A 79 11.31 -7.95 -19.37
N VAL A 80 12.54 -7.55 -19.04
CA VAL A 80 13.51 -8.48 -18.42
C VAL A 80 13.03 -8.96 -17.07
N GLU A 81 12.51 -8.06 -16.25
CA GLU A 81 11.94 -8.41 -14.94
C GLU A 81 10.72 -9.33 -15.07
N ALA A 82 9.85 -9.07 -16.05
CA ALA A 82 8.74 -9.96 -16.37
C ALA A 82 9.24 -11.36 -16.77
N ALA A 83 10.22 -11.43 -17.69
CA ALA A 83 10.79 -12.72 -18.09
C ALA A 83 11.48 -13.47 -16.94
N LEU A 84 12.17 -12.76 -16.04
CA LEU A 84 12.77 -13.39 -14.85
C LEU A 84 11.69 -13.91 -13.88
N ARG A 85 10.60 -13.16 -13.71
CA ARG A 85 9.43 -13.65 -12.95
C ARG A 85 8.85 -14.90 -13.61
N ASP A 86 8.70 -14.91 -14.93
CA ASP A 86 8.19 -16.06 -15.66
C ASP A 86 9.10 -17.29 -15.52
N LEU A 87 10.41 -17.10 -15.57
CA LEU A 87 11.37 -18.18 -15.30
C LEU A 87 11.31 -18.69 -13.86
N ALA A 88 11.10 -17.79 -12.87
CA ALA A 88 10.87 -18.20 -11.48
C ALA A 88 9.60 -19.04 -11.35
N LYS A 89 8.52 -18.65 -12.05
CA LYS A 89 7.27 -19.43 -12.13
C LYS A 89 7.53 -20.87 -12.62
N LEU A 90 8.30 -21.03 -13.69
CA LEU A 90 8.65 -22.35 -14.25
C LEU A 90 9.42 -23.24 -13.25
N LYS A 91 10.15 -22.62 -12.32
CA LYS A 91 10.96 -23.34 -11.33
C LYS A 91 10.15 -23.81 -10.12
N ASP A 92 9.14 -23.06 -9.70
CA ASP A 92 8.44 -23.25 -8.42
C ASP A 92 7.03 -23.86 -8.54
N GLY A 93 6.62 -24.25 -9.77
CA GLY A 93 5.29 -24.85 -10.02
C GLY A 93 4.17 -23.81 -10.04
N ASP A 94 3.86 -23.34 -11.21
CA ASP A 94 3.17 -22.07 -11.53
C ASP A 94 1.67 -22.06 -11.40
N ALA A 95 1.05 -23.13 -10.99
CA ALA A 95 -0.35 -23.21 -10.65
C ALA A 95 -0.48 -23.21 -9.12
N GLY A 96 -1.10 -22.21 -8.59
CA GLY A 96 -1.32 -22.05 -7.16
C GLY A 96 -2.68 -21.45 -6.90
N GLU A 97 -3.12 -21.58 -5.69
CA GLU A 97 -4.27 -20.89 -5.14
C GLU A 97 -3.73 -19.87 -4.12
N LEU A 98 -4.21 -18.64 -4.19
CA LEU A 98 -3.95 -17.60 -3.21
C LEU A 98 -5.27 -17.17 -2.57
N ARG A 99 -5.58 -17.75 -1.44
CA ARG A 99 -6.78 -17.47 -0.65
C ARG A 99 -6.52 -16.28 0.26
N ILE A 100 -7.24 -15.20 0.01
CA ILE A 100 -7.05 -13.91 0.66
C ILE A 100 -8.19 -13.67 1.64
N ALA A 101 -7.89 -13.48 2.91
CA ALA A 101 -8.84 -13.01 3.90
C ALA A 101 -8.64 -11.52 4.17
N VAL A 102 -9.73 -10.78 4.36
CA VAL A 102 -9.72 -9.36 4.71
C VAL A 102 -10.56 -9.10 5.95
N GLU A 103 -10.07 -8.30 6.87
CA GLU A 103 -10.83 -7.91 8.07
C GLU A 103 -11.94 -6.90 7.77
N CYS A 104 -11.78 -6.12 6.72
CA CYS A 104 -12.64 -4.99 6.42
C CYS A 104 -13.27 -5.12 5.03
N HIS A 105 -14.59 -5.04 4.95
CA HIS A 105 -15.32 -5.08 3.67
C HIS A 105 -14.94 -3.93 2.72
N THR A 106 -14.49 -2.80 3.23
CA THR A 106 -14.06 -1.66 2.39
C THR A 106 -12.73 -1.91 1.70
N CYS A 107 -11.98 -2.93 2.09
CA CYS A 107 -10.75 -3.31 1.40
C CYS A 107 -11.01 -3.81 -0.03
N TYR A 108 -12.19 -4.34 -0.33
CA TYR A 108 -12.51 -4.85 -1.67
C TYR A 108 -12.41 -3.78 -2.75
N ASP A 109 -12.81 -2.53 -2.46
CA ASP A 109 -12.84 -1.44 -3.44
C ASP A 109 -11.46 -1.15 -4.06
N TRP A 110 -10.39 -1.29 -3.29
CA TRP A 110 -9.03 -1.07 -3.76
C TRP A 110 -8.26 -2.38 -4.04
N LEU A 111 -8.64 -3.48 -3.39
CA LEU A 111 -7.98 -4.76 -3.56
C LEU A 111 -8.33 -5.39 -4.92
N MET A 112 -9.57 -5.26 -5.38
CA MET A 112 -9.99 -5.85 -6.66
C MET A 112 -9.21 -5.32 -7.86
N PRO A 113 -8.97 -4.00 -8.02
CA PRO A 113 -8.08 -3.50 -9.07
C PRO A 113 -6.65 -4.07 -9.00
N ALA A 114 -6.11 -4.22 -7.79
CA ALA A 114 -4.80 -4.83 -7.61
C ALA A 114 -4.78 -6.32 -7.98
N MET A 115 -5.87 -7.05 -7.69
CA MET A 115 -6.04 -8.44 -8.12
C MET A 115 -6.13 -8.56 -9.65
N ASP A 116 -6.78 -7.61 -10.32
CA ASP A 116 -6.85 -7.59 -11.78
C ASP A 116 -5.45 -7.37 -12.38
N SER A 117 -4.70 -6.38 -11.90
CA SER A 117 -3.30 -6.16 -12.31
C SER A 117 -2.40 -7.38 -12.03
N TYR A 118 -2.65 -8.09 -10.94
CA TYR A 118 -1.90 -9.30 -10.60
C TYR A 118 -2.20 -10.46 -11.54
N ARG A 119 -3.46 -10.67 -11.94
CA ARG A 119 -3.85 -11.75 -12.87
C ARG A 119 -3.14 -11.66 -14.22
N ASP A 120 -2.86 -10.44 -14.69
CA ASP A 120 -2.09 -10.23 -15.93
C ASP A 120 -0.66 -10.79 -15.81
N SER A 121 -0.09 -10.73 -14.61
CA SER A 121 1.25 -11.23 -14.32
C SER A 121 1.29 -12.72 -13.93
N TRP A 122 0.19 -13.24 -13.34
CA TRP A 122 0.08 -14.59 -12.81
C TRP A 122 -1.22 -15.28 -13.25
N PRO A 123 -1.40 -15.54 -14.57
CA PRO A 123 -2.65 -16.06 -15.10
C PRO A 123 -3.02 -17.50 -14.63
N LEU A 124 -2.04 -18.24 -14.09
CA LEU A 124 -2.25 -19.61 -13.58
C LEU A 124 -2.38 -19.68 -12.05
N VAL A 125 -2.32 -18.52 -11.36
CA VAL A 125 -2.60 -18.45 -9.92
C VAL A 125 -4.06 -18.07 -9.73
N GLU A 126 -4.83 -18.95 -9.13
CA GLU A 126 -6.21 -18.68 -8.77
C GLU A 126 -6.27 -17.79 -7.53
N LEU A 127 -7.00 -16.66 -7.64
CA LEU A 127 -7.22 -15.74 -6.53
C LEU A 127 -8.61 -15.96 -5.95
N ASP A 128 -8.69 -16.33 -4.69
CA ASP A 128 -9.94 -16.49 -3.96
C ASP A 128 -10.05 -15.52 -2.78
N LEU A 129 -11.19 -14.83 -2.67
CA LEU A 129 -11.49 -13.93 -1.57
C LEU A 129 -12.37 -14.65 -0.56
N LEU A 130 -11.83 -14.88 0.63
CA LEU A 130 -12.57 -15.48 1.72
C LEU A 130 -13.57 -14.46 2.29
N GLY A 131 -14.85 -14.67 1.98
CA GLY A 131 -15.93 -13.79 2.40
C GLY A 131 -16.31 -13.95 3.86
N GLY A 132 -16.92 -12.88 4.42
CA GLY A 132 -17.50 -12.87 5.75
C GLY A 132 -16.56 -12.34 6.86
N PHE A 133 -17.19 -11.90 7.95
CA PHE A 133 -16.45 -11.47 9.14
C PHE A 133 -15.75 -12.66 9.79
N GLN A 134 -14.45 -12.52 10.02
CA GLN A 134 -13.63 -13.51 10.69
C GLN A 134 -13.23 -12.99 12.08
N ALA A 135 -13.57 -13.72 13.12
CA ALA A 135 -13.21 -13.34 14.49
C ALA A 135 -11.68 -13.48 14.74
N ASP A 136 -11.04 -14.44 14.09
CA ASP A 136 -9.59 -14.66 14.10
C ASP A 136 -9.07 -14.89 12.66
N PRO A 137 -8.86 -13.83 11.89
CA PRO A 137 -8.39 -13.97 10.51
C PRO A 137 -6.96 -14.54 10.42
N ILE A 138 -6.10 -14.28 11.41
CA ILE A 138 -4.75 -14.84 11.48
C ILE A 138 -4.79 -16.35 11.74
N GLY A 139 -5.78 -16.84 12.50
CA GLY A 139 -5.99 -18.28 12.67
C GLY A 139 -6.23 -19.02 11.36
N LEU A 140 -6.84 -18.36 10.35
CA LEU A 140 -7.03 -18.96 9.02
C LEU A 140 -5.71 -19.30 8.32
N LEU A 141 -4.64 -18.50 8.54
CA LEU A 141 -3.30 -18.80 8.02
C LEU A 141 -2.73 -20.05 8.66
N LEU A 142 -2.86 -20.16 10.00
CA LEU A 142 -2.34 -21.29 10.76
C LEU A 142 -3.09 -22.59 10.43
N ASP A 143 -4.38 -22.49 10.18
CA ASP A 143 -5.24 -23.62 9.78
C ASP A 143 -5.08 -23.98 8.29
N GLY A 144 -4.29 -23.23 7.51
CA GLY A 144 -4.13 -23.43 6.07
C GLY A 144 -5.39 -23.12 5.25
N ARG A 145 -6.34 -22.38 5.80
CA ARG A 145 -7.58 -21.96 5.14
C ARG A 145 -7.42 -20.65 4.36
N ALA A 146 -6.47 -19.80 4.74
CA ALA A 146 -6.01 -18.65 3.99
C ALA A 146 -4.52 -18.77 3.70
N ASP A 147 -4.07 -18.08 2.67
CA ASP A 147 -2.65 -17.95 2.32
C ASP A 147 -2.12 -16.56 2.61
N LEU A 148 -3.04 -15.57 2.63
CA LEU A 148 -2.74 -14.18 2.91
C LEU A 148 -3.90 -13.55 3.68
N VAL A 149 -3.58 -12.69 4.66
CA VAL A 149 -4.57 -11.92 5.43
C VAL A 149 -4.21 -10.45 5.39
N ILE A 150 -5.17 -9.60 5.01
CA ILE A 150 -5.05 -8.15 5.12
C ILE A 150 -5.67 -7.71 6.45
N THR A 151 -4.83 -7.14 7.33
CA THR A 151 -5.18 -6.86 8.72
C THR A 151 -4.54 -5.59 9.25
N SER A 152 -5.15 -4.98 10.24
CA SER A 152 -4.54 -3.93 11.08
C SER A 152 -4.00 -4.47 12.42
N ASP A 153 -4.27 -5.73 12.74
CA ASP A 153 -3.79 -6.41 13.95
C ASP A 153 -2.45 -7.11 13.65
N THR A 154 -1.39 -6.60 14.27
CA THR A 154 -0.03 -7.16 14.17
C THR A 154 0.40 -7.89 15.45
N THR A 155 -0.55 -8.37 16.24
CA THR A 155 -0.24 -9.17 17.44
C THR A 155 0.68 -10.33 17.06
N PRO A 156 1.90 -10.42 17.64
CA PRO A 156 2.87 -11.43 17.26
C PRO A 156 2.30 -12.84 17.42
N ARG A 157 2.42 -13.66 16.38
CA ARG A 157 2.07 -15.08 16.38
C ARG A 157 3.21 -15.91 15.77
N ALA A 158 3.54 -17.02 16.40
CA ALA A 158 4.58 -17.91 15.90
C ALA A 158 4.25 -18.38 14.47
N GLY A 159 5.24 -18.32 13.58
CA GLY A 159 5.09 -18.74 12.19
C GLY A 159 4.38 -17.74 11.27
N ILE A 160 4.07 -16.55 11.73
CA ILE A 160 3.44 -15.45 10.94
C ILE A 160 4.40 -14.26 10.80
N VAL A 161 4.46 -13.72 9.60
CA VAL A 161 5.19 -12.49 9.25
C VAL A 161 4.19 -11.44 8.78
N TYR A 162 4.39 -10.21 9.23
CA TYR A 162 3.57 -9.05 8.86
C TYR A 162 4.38 -8.13 7.95
N ALA A 163 3.94 -7.94 6.72
CA ALA A 163 4.52 -7.00 5.77
C ALA A 163 3.68 -5.71 5.74
N PRO A 164 4.27 -4.53 5.99
CA PRO A 164 3.53 -3.27 5.98
C PRO A 164 3.07 -2.91 4.57
N LEU A 165 1.79 -2.53 4.42
CA LEU A 165 1.22 -2.00 3.18
C LEU A 165 1.30 -0.47 3.17
N PHE A 166 0.47 0.17 3.97
CA PHE A 166 0.39 1.63 4.06
C PHE A 166 -0.28 2.09 5.36
N GLY A 167 -0.01 3.35 5.72
CA GLY A 167 -0.74 4.06 6.76
C GLY A 167 -1.96 4.79 6.19
N PHE A 168 -3.03 4.90 6.97
CA PHE A 168 -4.28 5.54 6.57
C PHE A 168 -4.91 6.34 7.71
N GLU A 169 -5.66 7.37 7.34
CA GLU A 169 -6.35 8.20 8.32
C GLU A 169 -7.75 7.65 8.62
N MET A 170 -8.09 7.56 9.90
CA MET A 170 -9.44 7.32 10.40
C MET A 170 -10.15 8.65 10.58
N LEU A 171 -11.26 8.86 9.87
CA LEU A 171 -12.06 10.08 9.95
C LEU A 171 -13.28 9.88 10.82
N ALA A 172 -13.59 10.87 11.66
CA ALA A 172 -14.86 10.95 12.36
C ALA A 172 -15.96 11.37 11.38
N LEU A 173 -17.04 10.60 11.35
CA LEU A 173 -18.18 10.80 10.45
C LEU A 173 -19.37 11.41 11.21
N LEU A 174 -20.00 12.38 10.57
CA LEU A 174 -21.06 13.21 11.10
C LEU A 174 -22.17 13.38 10.06
N PRO A 175 -23.43 13.65 10.47
CA PRO A 175 -24.40 14.21 9.55
C PRO A 175 -23.86 15.53 8.94
N PRO A 176 -24.18 15.87 7.69
CA PRO A 176 -23.61 17.07 7.03
C PRO A 176 -23.86 18.39 7.77
N ASP A 177 -24.99 18.50 8.42
CA ASP A 177 -25.45 19.69 9.15
C ASP A 177 -25.20 19.62 10.68
N HIS A 178 -24.39 18.66 11.13
CA HIS A 178 -24.07 18.51 12.54
C HIS A 178 -23.20 19.68 13.04
N PRO A 179 -23.46 20.28 14.24
CA PRO A 179 -22.66 21.41 14.75
C PRO A 179 -21.14 21.10 14.82
N LEU A 180 -20.76 19.87 15.11
CA LEU A 180 -19.36 19.45 15.13
C LEU A 180 -18.70 19.49 13.73
N ALA A 181 -19.47 19.51 12.66
CA ALA A 181 -18.94 19.66 11.30
C ALA A 181 -18.31 21.03 11.04
N ALA A 182 -18.57 22.03 11.87
CA ALA A 182 -17.90 23.34 11.80
C ALA A 182 -16.48 23.33 12.42
N LYS A 183 -16.11 22.29 13.19
CA LYS A 183 -14.80 22.18 13.82
C LYS A 183 -13.73 21.79 12.80
N LYS A 184 -12.48 22.18 13.04
CA LYS A 184 -11.33 21.73 12.22
C LYS A 184 -10.98 20.27 12.45
N TRP A 185 -11.14 19.78 13.68
CA TRP A 185 -10.94 18.38 14.12
C TRP A 185 -11.80 18.11 15.35
N LEU A 186 -12.05 16.83 15.63
CA LEU A 186 -12.79 16.41 16.83
C LEU A 186 -11.83 15.99 17.94
N LEU A 187 -12.17 16.35 19.16
CA LEU A 187 -11.50 15.92 20.39
C LEU A 187 -12.28 14.79 21.07
N PRO A 188 -11.68 14.03 22.01
CA PRO A 188 -12.38 12.96 22.72
C PRO A 188 -13.72 13.42 23.34
N ALA A 189 -13.74 14.63 23.92
CA ALA A 189 -14.95 15.20 24.54
C ALA A 189 -16.12 15.39 23.54
N ASP A 190 -15.85 15.53 22.26
CA ASP A 190 -16.87 15.71 21.22
C ASP A 190 -17.67 14.42 20.96
N PHE A 191 -17.17 13.29 21.39
CA PHE A 191 -17.86 12.00 21.30
C PHE A 191 -18.73 11.70 22.54
N ALA A 192 -18.50 12.44 23.64
CA ALA A 192 -19.33 12.31 24.83
C ALA A 192 -20.78 12.73 24.51
N GLY A 193 -21.75 11.95 24.94
CA GLY A 193 -23.16 12.24 24.68
C GLY A 193 -23.69 11.81 23.32
N HIS A 194 -22.85 11.26 22.44
CA HIS A 194 -23.24 10.68 21.16
C HIS A 194 -23.11 9.16 21.18
N THR A 195 -24.00 8.45 20.49
CA THR A 195 -23.83 7.02 20.23
C THR A 195 -22.70 6.82 19.23
N LEU A 196 -21.74 5.93 19.53
CA LEU A 196 -20.69 5.54 18.59
C LEU A 196 -21.17 4.32 17.79
N ILE A 197 -21.25 4.46 16.47
CA ILE A 197 -21.63 3.40 15.55
C ILE A 197 -20.36 2.73 15.07
N THR A 198 -20.24 1.40 15.25
CA THR A 198 -19.02 0.65 14.98
C THR A 198 -19.32 -0.67 14.29
N TYR A 199 -18.29 -1.31 13.73
CA TYR A 199 -18.36 -2.74 13.42
C TYR A 199 -18.53 -3.58 14.70
N PRO A 200 -19.08 -4.81 14.61
CA PRO A 200 -19.25 -5.73 15.74
C PRO A 200 -17.93 -6.43 16.10
N VAL A 201 -16.93 -5.64 16.43
CA VAL A 201 -15.60 -6.12 16.86
C VAL A 201 -15.33 -5.69 18.31
N PRO A 202 -14.46 -6.40 19.06
CA PRO A 202 -14.06 -5.98 20.39
C PRO A 202 -13.54 -4.55 20.44
N GLU A 203 -13.74 -3.85 21.57
CA GLU A 203 -13.39 -2.43 21.72
C GLU A 203 -11.87 -2.17 21.59
N ASP A 204 -11.06 -3.11 22.00
CA ASP A 204 -9.60 -3.07 21.90
C ASP A 204 -9.08 -3.14 20.44
N ARG A 205 -9.92 -3.58 19.51
CA ARG A 205 -9.65 -3.55 18.06
C ARG A 205 -10.12 -2.25 17.38
N LEU A 206 -10.83 -1.38 18.07
CA LEU A 206 -11.32 -0.10 17.57
C LEU A 206 -10.34 1.02 17.95
N ASP A 207 -9.52 1.49 17.00
CA ASP A 207 -8.49 2.50 17.24
C ASP A 207 -9.03 3.78 17.90
N LEU A 208 -10.20 4.25 17.49
CA LEU A 208 -10.84 5.40 18.14
C LEU A 208 -11.05 5.15 19.63
N ILE A 209 -11.56 3.98 20.00
CA ILE A 209 -11.81 3.64 21.42
C ILE A 209 -10.47 3.45 22.12
N ARG A 210 -9.64 2.53 21.63
CA ARG A 210 -8.40 2.12 22.29
C ARG A 210 -7.42 3.26 22.49
N ARG A 211 -7.23 4.10 21.46
CA ARG A 211 -6.14 5.11 21.43
C ARG A 211 -6.58 6.52 21.81
N ILE A 212 -7.87 6.80 21.71
CA ILE A 212 -8.41 8.16 21.88
C ILE A 212 -9.41 8.26 23.04
N LEU A 213 -10.48 7.46 23.01
CA LEU A 213 -11.58 7.63 23.95
C LEU A 213 -11.28 7.01 25.33
N ALA A 214 -10.76 5.78 25.36
CA ALA A 214 -10.46 5.09 26.61
C ALA A 214 -9.38 5.81 27.43
N PRO A 215 -8.26 6.31 26.87
CA PRO A 215 -7.29 7.12 27.60
C PRO A 215 -7.87 8.43 28.15
N ALA A 216 -8.89 8.99 27.50
CA ALA A 216 -9.59 10.19 27.96
C ALA A 216 -10.72 9.90 28.94
N GLY A 217 -10.95 8.64 29.30
CA GLY A 217 -12.04 8.24 30.21
C GLY A 217 -13.45 8.37 29.61
N ILE A 218 -13.57 8.46 28.29
CA ILE A 218 -14.84 8.65 27.59
C ILE A 218 -15.36 7.33 27.07
N LYS A 219 -16.57 6.96 27.48
CA LYS A 219 -17.27 5.73 27.12
C LYS A 219 -18.63 6.05 26.54
N PRO A 220 -18.73 6.36 25.24
CA PRO A 220 -20.01 6.63 24.61
C PRO A 220 -20.85 5.36 24.50
N PRO A 221 -22.20 5.47 24.50
CA PRO A 221 -23.05 4.35 24.11
C PRO A 221 -22.63 3.82 22.73
N ARG A 222 -22.62 2.50 22.57
CA ARG A 222 -22.20 1.85 21.33
C ARG A 222 -23.39 1.20 20.63
N ARG A 223 -23.41 1.32 19.29
CA ARG A 223 -24.32 0.62 18.40
C ARG A 223 -23.52 -0.07 17.31
N GLU A 224 -23.81 -1.34 17.08
CA GLU A 224 -23.09 -2.15 16.09
C GLU A 224 -23.84 -2.23 14.77
N ALA A 225 -23.08 -2.21 13.67
CA ALA A 225 -23.55 -2.48 12.33
C ALA A 225 -22.47 -3.23 11.52
N GLN A 226 -22.86 -4.28 10.80
CA GLN A 226 -21.92 -5.17 10.12
C GLN A 226 -21.35 -4.58 8.82
N LEU A 227 -22.11 -3.71 8.14
CA LEU A 227 -21.78 -3.18 6.82
C LEU A 227 -21.44 -1.70 6.91
N THR A 228 -20.40 -1.28 6.18
CA THR A 228 -20.02 0.13 6.03
C THR A 228 -21.19 1.01 5.61
N VAL A 229 -21.96 0.56 4.62
CA VAL A 229 -23.14 1.29 4.12
C VAL A 229 -24.21 1.46 5.20
N ALA A 230 -24.38 0.49 6.10
CA ALA A 230 -25.30 0.60 7.22
C ALA A 230 -24.80 1.60 8.28
N ILE A 231 -23.49 1.61 8.55
CA ILE A 231 -22.88 2.62 9.45
C ILE A 231 -23.11 4.02 8.87
N LEU A 232 -22.81 4.24 7.60
CA LEU A 232 -23.01 5.51 6.91
C LEU A 232 -24.48 5.97 6.93
N GLN A 233 -25.41 5.06 6.69
CA GLN A 233 -26.85 5.33 6.77
C GLN A 233 -27.28 5.77 8.18
N LEU A 234 -26.77 5.10 9.21
CA LEU A 234 -27.07 5.46 10.60
C LEU A 234 -26.50 6.83 10.97
N VAL A 235 -25.29 7.14 10.52
CA VAL A 235 -24.69 8.48 10.70
C VAL A 235 -25.52 9.54 9.99
N ALA A 236 -25.82 9.38 8.70
CA ALA A 236 -26.62 10.31 7.92
C ALA A 236 -28.01 10.55 8.55
N SER A 237 -28.60 9.50 9.16
CA SER A 237 -29.88 9.57 9.86
C SER A 237 -29.78 10.10 11.31
N ARG A 238 -28.64 10.70 11.69
CA ARG A 238 -28.40 11.30 13.03
C ARG A 238 -28.55 10.32 14.20
N ARG A 239 -28.24 9.04 13.97
CA ARG A 239 -28.32 7.99 15.00
C ARG A 239 -27.04 7.86 15.82
N GLY A 240 -25.98 8.61 15.46
CA GLY A 240 -24.70 8.61 16.14
C GLY A 240 -23.57 9.10 15.24
N LEU A 241 -22.36 8.97 15.75
CA LEU A 241 -21.11 9.26 15.06
C LEU A 241 -20.40 7.94 14.75
N ALA A 242 -19.49 7.93 13.77
CA ALA A 242 -18.66 6.77 13.48
C ALA A 242 -17.21 7.20 13.23
N ALA A 243 -16.28 6.24 13.19
CA ALA A 243 -14.93 6.46 12.68
C ALA A 243 -14.64 5.37 11.65
N LEU A 244 -14.30 5.79 10.42
CA LEU A 244 -13.98 4.90 9.32
C LEU A 244 -12.76 5.39 8.54
N PRO A 245 -12.06 4.49 7.80
CA PRO A 245 -10.95 4.86 6.93
C PRO A 245 -11.34 5.90 5.88
N ALA A 246 -10.46 6.86 5.62
CA ALA A 246 -10.70 7.94 4.66
C ALA A 246 -11.10 7.41 3.27
N TRP A 247 -10.41 6.36 2.76
CA TRP A 247 -10.74 5.77 1.45
C TRP A 247 -12.15 5.18 1.39
N ALA A 248 -12.61 4.57 2.49
CA ALA A 248 -13.91 3.90 2.55
C ALA A 248 -15.09 4.86 2.46
N VAL A 249 -14.86 6.13 2.77
CA VAL A 249 -15.90 7.16 2.87
C VAL A 249 -15.81 8.24 1.80
N ALA A 250 -14.72 8.29 1.05
CA ALA A 250 -14.48 9.32 0.02
C ALA A 250 -15.66 9.51 -0.95
N PRO A 251 -16.26 8.46 -1.56
CA PRO A 251 -17.38 8.64 -2.48
C PRO A 251 -18.66 9.20 -1.83
N TYR A 252 -18.83 8.99 -0.52
CA TYR A 252 -19.97 9.47 0.24
C TYR A 252 -19.77 10.92 0.71
N LEU A 253 -18.50 11.31 0.94
CA LEU A 253 -18.14 12.71 1.24
C LEU A 253 -18.34 13.58 0.01
N GLU A 254 -17.92 13.14 -1.17
CA GLU A 254 -18.10 13.86 -2.45
C GLU A 254 -19.57 14.10 -2.76
N ARG A 255 -20.45 13.15 -2.40
CA ARG A 255 -21.89 13.28 -2.57
C ARG A 255 -22.59 14.09 -1.48
N GLY A 256 -21.84 14.55 -0.46
CA GLY A 256 -22.40 15.25 0.70
C GLY A 256 -23.33 14.40 1.57
N TYR A 257 -23.22 13.06 1.49
CA TYR A 257 -24.09 12.14 2.25
C TYR A 257 -23.77 12.14 3.72
N VAL A 258 -22.51 12.29 4.08
CA VAL A 258 -21.98 12.51 5.42
C VAL A 258 -20.90 13.57 5.37
N ALA A 259 -20.61 14.19 6.53
CA ALA A 259 -19.44 15.05 6.72
C ALA A 259 -18.36 14.26 7.46
N ALA A 260 -17.11 14.64 7.27
CA ALA A 260 -15.98 14.05 7.98
C ALA A 260 -15.08 15.10 8.61
N ARG A 261 -14.45 14.73 9.74
CA ARG A 261 -13.41 15.55 10.39
C ARG A 261 -12.28 14.66 10.89
N PRO A 262 -11.04 15.16 10.85
CA PRO A 262 -9.92 14.52 11.52
C PRO A 262 -10.19 14.30 13.00
N ILE A 263 -9.67 13.24 13.57
CA ILE A 263 -9.74 12.93 14.99
C ILE A 263 -8.44 13.41 15.64
N GLY A 264 -8.52 14.47 16.44
CA GLY A 264 -7.36 15.18 16.97
C GLY A 264 -6.66 16.07 15.95
N LYS A 265 -5.78 16.96 16.43
CA LYS A 265 -5.04 17.95 15.61
C LYS A 265 -4.17 17.32 14.53
N HIS A 266 -3.65 16.10 14.77
CA HIS A 266 -2.72 15.41 13.89
C HIS A 266 -3.37 14.23 13.13
N GLY A 267 -4.70 14.07 13.24
CA GLY A 267 -5.42 12.93 12.71
C GLY A 267 -5.20 11.64 13.53
N LEU A 268 -6.10 10.69 13.39
CA LEU A 268 -5.94 9.33 13.91
C LEU A 268 -5.50 8.42 12.77
N TRP A 269 -4.23 8.06 12.78
CA TRP A 269 -3.61 7.21 11.76
C TRP A 269 -3.53 5.76 12.25
N ALA A 270 -3.93 4.85 11.40
CA ALA A 270 -3.76 3.42 11.55
C ALA A 270 -2.90 2.89 10.41
N GLU A 271 -2.46 1.64 10.51
CA GLU A 271 -1.62 0.99 9.51
C GLU A 271 -2.24 -0.33 9.08
N LEU A 272 -2.08 -0.66 7.81
CA LEU A 272 -2.55 -1.90 7.22
C LEU A 272 -1.35 -2.77 6.85
N TYR A 273 -1.49 -4.05 7.10
CA TYR A 273 -0.45 -5.06 6.86
C TYR A 273 -1.00 -6.23 6.08
N VAL A 274 -0.10 -6.92 5.42
CA VAL A 274 -0.34 -8.28 4.94
C VAL A 274 0.32 -9.25 5.93
N ALA A 275 -0.43 -10.20 6.44
CA ALA A 275 0.08 -11.32 7.21
C ALA A 275 0.16 -12.56 6.32
N VAL A 276 1.29 -13.27 6.39
CA VAL A 276 1.54 -14.53 5.68
C VAL A 276 2.28 -15.51 6.60
N ARG A 277 2.21 -16.81 6.31
CA ARG A 277 3.06 -17.78 7.01
C ARG A 277 4.54 -17.56 6.66
N THR A 278 5.42 -17.74 7.62
CA THR A 278 6.88 -17.63 7.41
C THR A 278 7.35 -18.54 6.25
N ALA A 279 6.75 -19.73 6.11
CA ALA A 279 7.09 -20.67 5.04
C ALA A 279 6.73 -20.15 3.64
N ASP A 280 5.80 -19.21 3.52
CA ASP A 280 5.30 -18.72 2.24
C ASP A 280 5.97 -17.38 1.82
N THR A 281 6.80 -16.79 2.68
CA THR A 281 7.47 -15.50 2.40
C THR A 281 8.44 -15.54 1.21
N ALA A 282 8.91 -16.72 0.83
CA ALA A 282 9.81 -16.93 -0.31
C ALA A 282 9.08 -17.32 -1.61
N ARG A 283 7.75 -17.55 -1.58
CA ARG A 283 7.00 -17.87 -2.78
C ARG A 283 6.89 -16.66 -3.68
N ALA A 284 7.39 -16.76 -4.91
CA ALA A 284 7.46 -15.63 -5.84
C ALA A 284 6.09 -14.98 -6.09
N PHE A 285 5.04 -15.78 -6.25
CA PHE A 285 3.69 -15.28 -6.49
C PHE A 285 3.08 -14.58 -5.25
N VAL A 286 3.45 -14.96 -4.02
CA VAL A 286 3.03 -14.29 -2.79
C VAL A 286 3.72 -12.93 -2.66
N VAL A 287 5.03 -12.89 -2.91
CA VAL A 287 5.83 -11.65 -2.86
C VAL A 287 5.32 -10.65 -3.89
N ASP A 288 5.14 -11.09 -5.13
CA ASP A 288 4.67 -10.22 -6.22
C ASP A 288 3.22 -9.73 -5.96
N PHE A 289 2.38 -10.52 -5.33
CA PHE A 289 1.05 -10.07 -4.91
C PHE A 289 1.12 -8.94 -3.89
N ILE A 290 1.96 -9.06 -2.86
CA ILE A 290 2.15 -8.03 -1.83
C ILE A 290 2.67 -6.74 -2.47
N ASP A 291 3.65 -6.83 -3.36
CA ASP A 291 4.24 -5.68 -4.05
C ASP A 291 3.23 -5.02 -5.00
N THR A 292 2.43 -5.82 -5.72
CA THR A 292 1.37 -5.32 -6.59
C THR A 292 0.28 -4.59 -5.80
N VAL A 293 -0.22 -5.19 -4.72
CA VAL A 293 -1.19 -4.56 -3.82
C VAL A 293 -0.65 -3.23 -3.26
N LYS A 294 0.60 -3.21 -2.81
CA LYS A 294 1.23 -2.00 -2.29
C LYS A 294 1.33 -0.91 -3.36
N ARG A 295 1.86 -1.22 -4.52
CA ARG A 295 2.02 -0.29 -5.65
C ARG A 295 0.68 0.31 -6.08
N ASP A 296 -0.31 -0.55 -6.31
CA ASP A 296 -1.60 -0.14 -6.85
C ASP A 296 -2.42 0.64 -5.81
N SER A 297 -2.27 0.34 -4.51
CA SER A 297 -2.86 1.15 -3.44
C SER A 297 -2.35 2.59 -3.47
N PHE A 298 -1.03 2.82 -3.63
CA PHE A 298 -0.48 4.17 -3.73
C PHE A 298 -0.88 4.91 -5.01
N ALA A 299 -1.20 4.19 -6.09
CA ALA A 299 -1.67 4.79 -7.32
C ALA A 299 -3.13 5.28 -7.26
N HIS A 300 -3.97 4.62 -6.44
CA HIS A 300 -5.42 4.80 -6.52
C HIS A 300 -6.09 5.30 -5.23
N LEU A 301 -5.46 5.12 -4.05
CA LEU A 301 -6.08 5.52 -2.79
C LEU A 301 -5.67 6.93 -2.36
N PRO A 302 -6.64 7.85 -2.16
CA PRO A 302 -6.34 9.14 -1.58
C PRO A 302 -6.09 9.05 -0.07
N GLY A 303 -5.19 9.90 0.44
CA GLY A 303 -5.00 10.06 1.89
C GLY A 303 -4.29 8.89 2.58
N ILE A 304 -3.56 8.07 1.83
CA ILE A 304 -2.65 7.08 2.41
C ILE A 304 -1.21 7.61 2.46
N ARG A 305 -0.38 6.99 3.29
CA ARG A 305 1.05 7.31 3.43
C ARG A 305 1.87 6.02 3.56
N PRO A 306 3.19 6.05 3.34
CA PRO A 306 4.04 4.93 3.69
C PRO A 306 3.81 4.50 5.14
N ALA A 307 3.76 3.19 5.40
CA ALA A 307 3.69 2.68 6.76
C ALA A 307 4.96 3.08 7.52
N ASN A 308 4.82 3.43 8.80
CA ASN A 308 5.98 3.63 9.66
C ASN A 308 6.57 2.24 9.96
N VAL A 309 7.79 1.99 9.52
CA VAL A 309 8.56 0.76 9.77
C VAL A 309 9.29 0.87 11.09
#